data_c17384df0490728821fe70ca8e8c659c
#
_entry.id   c17384df0490728821fe70ca8e8c659c
#
_cell.length_a   1.000
_cell.length_b   1.000
_cell.length_c   1.000
_cell.angle_alpha   90.00
_cell.angle_beta   90.00
_cell.angle_gamma   90.00
#
_symmetry.space_group_name_H-M   'P 1'
#
loop_
_entity.id
_entity.type
_entity.pdbx_description
1 polymer ?
#
loop_
_entity_poly.entity_id
_entity_poly.type
_entity_poly.pdbx_seq_one_letter_code
_entity_poly.pdbx_strand_id
1 'polypeptide(L)'
;MNQKILLLIKVVEEQIEEMVKDNEDVELLKTIPGVGKIGAATIASYTEDLERFDGDFKRFAAYIGIVPSVHNSNETVHLGHITKHGPQELRTAFVQVALGMIRLSKQTSNWRLIEDYRRKKTEKGSGRAIIALTRKIARIVFVMLENREPFNPELMLSK
;
A
#
# COMPACT_ATOMS: atom_id res chain seq x y z
N MET A 1 -15.70 -23.15 -6.65
CA MET A 1 -15.53 -22.77 -5.22
C MET A 1 -16.75 -23.23 -4.44
N ASN A 2 -16.57 -23.81 -3.25
CA ASN A 2 -17.68 -24.38 -2.47
C ASN A 2 -18.58 -23.25 -1.91
N GLN A 3 -19.90 -23.37 -2.09
CA GLN A 3 -20.88 -22.35 -1.61
C GLN A 3 -20.76 -22.08 -0.10
N LYS A 4 -20.43 -23.11 0.69
CA LYS A 4 -20.22 -22.94 2.14
C LYS A 4 -19.03 -22.02 2.45
N ILE A 5 -17.93 -22.12 1.68
CA ILE A 5 -16.75 -21.27 1.85
C ILE A 5 -17.10 -19.81 1.51
N LEU A 6 -17.83 -19.58 0.43
CA LEU A 6 -18.28 -18.25 0.04
C LEU A 6 -19.18 -17.60 1.10
N LEU A 7 -20.07 -18.40 1.71
CA LEU A 7 -20.94 -17.91 2.80
C LEU A 7 -20.12 -17.54 4.05
N LEU A 8 -19.15 -18.38 4.42
CA LEU A 8 -18.26 -18.10 5.55
C LEU A 8 -17.42 -16.85 5.31
N ILE A 9 -16.89 -16.66 4.10
CA ILE A 9 -16.16 -15.45 3.75
C ILE A 9 -17.03 -14.22 3.95
N LYS A 10 -18.27 -14.24 3.44
CA LYS A 10 -19.21 -13.11 3.61
C LYS A 10 -19.48 -12.78 5.09
N VAL A 11 -19.73 -13.80 5.90
CA VAL A 11 -19.97 -13.60 7.34
C VAL A 11 -18.76 -12.97 8.02
N VAL A 12 -17.55 -13.41 7.70
CA VAL A 12 -16.32 -12.84 8.26
C VAL A 12 -16.11 -11.41 7.76
N GLU A 13 -16.38 -11.14 6.47
CA GLU A 13 -16.29 -9.78 5.92
C GLU A 13 -17.28 -8.83 6.60
N GLU A 14 -18.53 -9.25 6.84
CA GLU A 14 -19.53 -8.48 7.56
C GLU A 14 -19.11 -8.21 9.02
N GLN A 15 -18.52 -9.18 9.70
CA GLN A 15 -17.99 -9.00 11.05
C GLN A 15 -16.83 -7.99 11.08
N ILE A 16 -15.90 -8.06 10.14
CA ILE A 16 -14.81 -7.08 10.03
C ILE A 16 -15.39 -5.69 9.78
N GLU A 17 -16.37 -5.58 8.90
CA GLU A 17 -17.01 -4.31 8.56
C GLU A 17 -17.68 -3.66 9.80
N GLU A 18 -18.36 -4.45 10.62
CA GLU A 18 -18.96 -3.96 11.87
C GLU A 18 -17.89 -3.52 12.88
N MET A 19 -16.80 -4.28 12.99
CA MET A 19 -15.69 -3.94 13.92
C MET A 19 -14.98 -2.63 13.56
N VAL A 20 -14.93 -2.26 12.27
CA VAL A 20 -14.21 -1.07 11.81
C VAL A 20 -15.11 0.09 11.39
N LYS A 21 -16.42 -0.03 11.62
CA LYS A 21 -17.46 0.89 11.14
C LYS A 21 -17.22 2.36 11.53
N ASP A 22 -16.71 2.59 12.73
CA ASP A 22 -16.47 3.93 13.28
C ASP A 22 -14.96 4.29 13.25
N ASN A 23 -14.14 3.55 12.51
CA ASN A 23 -12.72 3.81 12.44
C ASN A 23 -12.41 4.85 11.36
N GLU A 24 -12.02 6.05 11.78
CA GLU A 24 -11.70 7.16 10.89
C GLU A 24 -10.58 6.83 9.89
N ASP A 25 -9.57 6.06 10.30
CA ASP A 25 -8.45 5.67 9.43
C ASP A 25 -8.95 4.77 8.29
N VAL A 26 -9.88 3.86 8.59
CA VAL A 26 -10.51 3.01 7.57
C VAL A 26 -11.27 3.84 6.55
N GLU A 27 -12.04 4.85 7.01
CA GLU A 27 -12.78 5.73 6.11
C GLU A 27 -11.83 6.59 5.25
N LEU A 28 -10.75 7.12 5.83
CA LEU A 28 -9.71 7.82 5.05
C LEU A 28 -9.08 6.92 4.00
N LEU A 29 -8.70 5.70 4.37
CA LEU A 29 -8.05 4.74 3.46
C LEU A 29 -8.97 4.31 2.30
N LYS A 30 -10.28 4.20 2.53
CA LYS A 30 -11.28 3.88 1.49
C LYS A 30 -11.40 4.97 0.43
N THR A 31 -10.94 6.18 0.69
CA THR A 31 -10.90 7.25 -0.32
C THR A 31 -9.86 7.01 -1.40
N ILE A 32 -8.89 6.11 -1.18
CA ILE A 32 -7.86 5.75 -2.16
C ILE A 32 -8.45 4.78 -3.19
N PRO A 33 -8.43 5.12 -4.50
CA PRO A 33 -8.90 4.21 -5.54
C PRO A 33 -8.15 2.87 -5.53
N GLY A 34 -8.92 1.78 -5.50
CA GLY A 34 -8.37 0.41 -5.43
C GLY A 34 -8.21 -0.14 -4.03
N VAL A 35 -8.51 0.64 -2.99
CA VAL A 35 -8.58 0.15 -1.61
C VAL A 35 -9.97 -0.39 -1.34
N GLY A 36 -10.05 -1.70 -1.08
CA GLY A 36 -11.26 -2.34 -0.59
C GLY A 36 -11.35 -2.32 0.94
N LYS A 37 -12.52 -2.69 1.48
CA LYS A 37 -12.81 -2.69 2.92
C LYS A 37 -11.77 -3.47 3.73
N ILE A 38 -11.47 -4.70 3.33
CA ILE A 38 -10.49 -5.57 4.01
C ILE A 38 -9.08 -4.96 3.97
N GLY A 39 -8.67 -4.42 2.81
CA GLY A 39 -7.37 -3.75 2.69
C GLY A 39 -7.26 -2.53 3.60
N ALA A 40 -8.32 -1.71 3.68
CA ALA A 40 -8.38 -0.56 4.58
C ALA A 40 -8.29 -1.00 6.05
N ALA A 41 -9.10 -1.98 6.46
CA ALA A 41 -9.08 -2.51 7.83
C ALA A 41 -7.70 -3.10 8.20
N THR A 42 -7.09 -3.87 7.28
CA THR A 42 -5.76 -4.42 7.50
C THR A 42 -4.72 -3.32 7.67
N ILE A 43 -4.69 -2.32 6.79
CA ILE A 43 -3.73 -1.22 6.90
C ILE A 43 -3.96 -0.46 8.21
N ALA A 44 -5.20 -0.08 8.53
CA ALA A 44 -5.55 0.66 9.74
C ALA A 44 -5.08 -0.07 11.01
N SER A 45 -5.30 -1.40 11.11
CA SER A 45 -4.89 -2.18 12.28
C SER A 45 -3.37 -2.19 12.55
N TYR A 46 -2.55 -1.99 11.53
CA TYR A 46 -1.09 -1.91 11.65
C TYR A 46 -0.57 -0.47 11.76
N THR A 47 -1.42 0.52 11.51
CA THR A 47 -1.06 1.96 11.52
C THR A 47 -1.72 2.72 12.67
N GLU A 48 -2.39 2.06 13.59
CA GLU A 48 -3.05 2.65 14.76
C GLU A 48 -2.11 3.54 15.58
N ASP A 49 -0.84 3.14 15.72
CA ASP A 49 0.21 3.91 16.39
C ASP A 49 1.26 4.37 15.36
N LEU A 50 0.94 5.44 14.60
CA LEU A 50 1.88 6.05 13.67
C LEU A 50 2.95 6.89 14.36
N GLU A 51 2.69 7.39 15.57
CA GLU A 51 3.64 8.23 16.33
C GLU A 51 4.96 7.53 16.59
N ARG A 52 4.95 6.19 16.71
CA ARG A 52 6.17 5.36 16.85
C ARG A 52 7.18 5.51 15.71
N PHE A 53 6.78 6.08 14.58
CA PHE A 53 7.67 6.31 13.45
C PHE A 53 8.27 7.73 13.44
N ASP A 54 7.92 8.60 14.39
CA ASP A 54 8.41 9.98 14.54
C ASP A 54 8.29 10.80 13.24
N GLY A 55 7.22 10.64 12.45
CA GLY A 55 7.07 11.29 11.15
C GLY A 55 8.06 10.82 10.07
N ASP A 56 8.86 9.79 10.34
CA ASP A 56 9.84 9.28 9.38
C ASP A 56 9.28 8.12 8.53
N PHE A 57 8.89 8.46 7.32
CA PHE A 57 8.46 7.45 6.34
C PHE A 57 9.49 6.33 6.11
N LYS A 58 10.79 6.56 6.29
CA LYS A 58 11.80 5.50 6.10
C LYS A 58 11.63 4.40 7.14
N ARG A 59 11.33 4.76 8.40
CA ARG A 59 11.02 3.82 9.48
C ARG A 59 9.74 3.03 9.16
N PHE A 60 8.69 3.71 8.70
CA PHE A 60 7.45 3.07 8.28
C PHE A 60 7.67 2.10 7.10
N ALA A 61 8.41 2.50 6.06
CA ALA A 61 8.74 1.63 4.93
C ALA A 61 9.57 0.41 5.33
N ALA A 62 10.48 0.57 6.30
CA ALA A 62 11.25 -0.53 6.87
C ALA A 62 10.35 -1.47 7.68
N TYR A 63 9.41 -0.94 8.45
CA TYR A 63 8.41 -1.72 9.18
C TYR A 63 7.52 -2.56 8.25
N ILE A 64 7.09 -2.03 7.12
CA ILE A 64 6.35 -2.80 6.10
C ILE A 64 7.27 -3.86 5.44
N GLY A 65 8.58 -3.65 5.44
CA GLY A 65 9.55 -4.52 4.78
C GLY A 65 9.63 -4.34 3.27
N ILE A 66 9.31 -3.15 2.77
CA ILE A 66 9.37 -2.77 1.33
C ILE A 66 10.63 -1.97 0.98
N VAL A 67 11.60 -1.94 1.86
CA VAL A 67 12.92 -1.37 1.59
C VAL A 67 13.86 -2.42 0.99
N PRO A 68 14.76 -2.05 0.07
CA PRO A 68 15.74 -2.98 -0.44
C PRO A 68 16.72 -3.38 0.66
N SER A 69 17.13 -4.64 0.68
CA SER A 69 18.26 -5.06 1.49
C SER A 69 19.55 -4.44 0.91
N VAL A 70 20.42 -3.98 1.80
CA VAL A 70 21.70 -3.39 1.42
C VAL A 70 22.81 -4.38 1.80
N HIS A 71 23.55 -4.82 0.82
CA HIS A 71 24.75 -5.63 1.01
C HIS A 71 25.96 -4.77 0.68
N ASN A 72 26.65 -4.30 1.73
CA ASN A 72 27.89 -3.55 1.57
C ASN A 72 29.06 -4.55 1.54
N SER A 73 29.73 -4.66 0.40
CA SER A 73 31.12 -5.08 0.35
C SER A 73 31.99 -3.82 0.23
N ASN A 74 33.21 -3.86 0.74
CA ASN A 74 34.07 -2.68 0.96
C ASN A 74 34.22 -1.67 -0.22
N GLU A 75 33.79 -2.01 -1.43
CA GLU A 75 33.91 -1.14 -2.60
C GLU A 75 32.60 -0.93 -3.38
N THR A 76 31.53 -1.72 -3.12
CA THR A 76 30.28 -1.62 -3.88
C THR A 76 29.05 -1.83 -3.01
N VAL A 77 28.04 -0.96 -3.22
CA VAL A 77 26.72 -1.10 -2.60
C VAL A 77 25.81 -1.88 -3.54
N HIS A 78 25.48 -3.10 -3.19
CA HIS A 78 24.51 -3.92 -3.90
C HIS A 78 23.13 -3.83 -3.23
N LEU A 79 22.15 -3.31 -3.99
CA LEU A 79 20.74 -3.31 -3.57
C LEU A 79 20.13 -4.67 -3.92
N GLY A 80 19.78 -5.45 -2.90
CA GLY A 80 19.12 -6.75 -3.02
C GLY A 80 17.61 -6.65 -3.16
N HIS A 81 16.95 -7.77 -2.89
CA HIS A 81 15.48 -7.84 -2.79
C HIS A 81 14.98 -7.03 -1.58
N ILE A 82 13.66 -6.82 -1.50
CA ILE A 82 13.06 -6.20 -0.31
C ILE A 82 13.31 -7.05 0.93
N THR A 83 13.45 -6.41 2.08
CA THR A 83 13.82 -7.06 3.34
C THR A 83 12.79 -8.06 3.84
N LYS A 84 11.50 -7.80 3.60
CA LYS A 84 10.35 -8.60 4.07
C LYS A 84 10.30 -8.80 5.60
N HIS A 85 11.00 -7.99 6.39
CA HIS A 85 11.08 -8.16 7.85
C HIS A 85 9.78 -7.80 8.58
N GLY A 86 8.90 -7.03 7.96
CA GLY A 86 7.65 -6.60 8.58
C GLY A 86 6.48 -7.58 8.41
N PRO A 87 5.29 -7.20 8.92
CA PRO A 87 4.08 -8.01 8.82
C PRO A 87 3.75 -8.35 7.38
N GLN A 88 3.55 -9.63 7.09
CA GLN A 88 3.26 -10.07 5.72
C GLN A 88 1.90 -9.56 5.25
N GLU A 89 0.93 -9.54 6.14
CA GLU A 89 -0.45 -9.10 5.87
C GLU A 89 -0.47 -7.63 5.45
N LEU A 90 0.23 -6.77 6.18
CA LEU A 90 0.35 -5.35 5.87
C LEU A 90 1.01 -5.14 4.50
N ARG A 91 2.11 -5.83 4.24
CA ARG A 91 2.81 -5.76 2.94
C ARG A 91 1.92 -6.26 1.81
N THR A 92 1.19 -7.35 2.01
CA THR A 92 0.24 -7.89 1.04
C THR A 92 -0.88 -6.90 0.77
N ALA A 93 -1.44 -6.26 1.80
CA ALA A 93 -2.47 -5.24 1.64
C ALA A 93 -1.98 -4.09 0.76
N PHE A 94 -0.79 -3.54 1.01
CA PHE A 94 -0.22 -2.49 0.17
C PHE A 94 0.03 -2.92 -1.28
N VAL A 95 0.48 -4.15 -1.50
CA VAL A 95 0.66 -4.71 -2.86
C VAL A 95 -0.70 -4.85 -3.56
N GLN A 96 -1.74 -5.30 -2.85
CA GLN A 96 -3.09 -5.41 -3.40
C GLN A 96 -3.67 -4.03 -3.77
N VAL A 97 -3.43 -3.00 -2.98
CA VAL A 97 -3.79 -1.62 -3.31
C VAL A 97 -3.10 -1.17 -4.61
N ALA A 98 -1.80 -1.44 -4.74
CA ALA A 98 -1.05 -1.12 -5.97
C ALA A 98 -1.62 -1.84 -7.20
N LEU A 99 -1.95 -3.12 -7.08
CA LEU A 99 -2.57 -3.90 -8.14
C LEU A 99 -3.99 -3.39 -8.46
N GLY A 100 -4.78 -3.04 -7.45
CA GLY A 100 -6.10 -2.43 -7.61
C GLY A 100 -6.03 -1.12 -8.39
N MET A 101 -5.10 -0.25 -8.05
CA MET A 101 -4.87 1.03 -8.72
C MET A 101 -4.44 0.84 -10.20
N ILE A 102 -3.61 -0.17 -10.49
CA ILE A 102 -3.22 -0.52 -11.87
C ILE A 102 -4.44 -1.01 -12.67
N ARG A 103 -5.33 -1.80 -12.06
CA ARG A 103 -6.57 -2.30 -12.70
C ARG A 103 -7.54 -1.17 -13.04
N LEU A 104 -7.57 -0.10 -12.26
CA LEU A 104 -8.35 1.10 -12.51
C LEU A 104 -7.73 2.02 -13.57
N SER A 105 -7.02 1.47 -14.54
CA SER A 105 -6.20 2.19 -15.52
C SER A 105 -6.96 3.25 -16.34
N LYS A 106 -8.28 3.13 -16.51
CA LYS A 106 -9.11 4.15 -17.17
C LYS A 106 -9.22 5.44 -16.33
N GLN A 107 -9.23 5.32 -15.00
CA GLN A 107 -9.36 6.44 -14.06
C GLN A 107 -8.01 7.02 -13.66
N THR A 108 -6.96 6.19 -13.69
CA THR A 108 -5.63 6.52 -13.17
C THR A 108 -4.56 6.67 -14.24
N SER A 109 -4.96 6.64 -15.52
CA SER A 109 -4.00 6.56 -16.65
C SER A 109 -3.04 7.75 -16.72
N ASN A 110 -3.50 8.93 -16.32
CA ASN A 110 -2.74 10.18 -16.30
C ASN A 110 -2.11 10.49 -14.92
N TRP A 111 -2.11 9.53 -14.02
CA TRP A 111 -1.46 9.71 -12.73
C TRP A 111 0.04 9.44 -12.87
N ARG A 112 0.83 10.39 -12.40
CA ARG A 112 2.30 10.34 -12.42
C ARG A 112 2.86 9.04 -11.84
N LEU A 113 2.24 8.52 -10.78
CA LEU A 113 2.69 7.26 -10.19
C LEU A 113 2.40 6.04 -11.07
N ILE A 114 1.34 6.07 -11.90
CA ILE A 114 1.02 5.01 -12.86
C ILE A 114 1.92 5.10 -14.11
N GLU A 115 2.23 6.30 -14.56
CA GLU A 115 3.22 6.51 -15.64
C GLU A 115 4.60 6.02 -15.21
N ASP A 116 5.05 6.37 -14.01
CA ASP A 116 6.29 5.87 -13.43
C ASP A 116 6.32 4.34 -13.30
N TYR A 117 5.18 3.74 -12.92
CA TYR A 117 5.04 2.28 -12.88
C TYR A 117 5.22 1.68 -14.28
N ARG A 118 4.54 2.21 -15.31
CA ARG A 118 4.64 1.72 -16.68
C ARG A 118 6.07 1.80 -17.22
N ARG A 119 6.73 2.94 -17.03
CA ARG A 119 8.13 3.15 -17.38
C ARG A 119 9.05 2.12 -16.70
N LYS A 120 8.94 1.99 -15.38
CA LYS A 120 9.76 1.04 -14.61
C LYS A 120 9.46 -0.42 -14.96
N LYS A 121 8.22 -0.74 -15.35
CA LYS A 121 7.86 -2.07 -15.80
C LYS A 121 8.62 -2.45 -17.07
N THR A 122 8.76 -1.51 -18.01
CA THR A 122 9.53 -1.71 -19.26
C THR A 122 11.03 -1.82 -18.97
N GLU A 123 11.57 -0.97 -18.09
CA GLU A 123 13.01 -0.90 -17.80
C GLU A 123 13.51 -2.04 -16.88
N LYS A 124 12.75 -2.43 -15.88
CA LYS A 124 13.20 -3.26 -14.74
C LYS A 124 12.32 -4.48 -14.44
N GLY A 125 11.27 -4.69 -15.24
CA GLY A 125 10.32 -5.77 -15.06
C GLY A 125 9.19 -5.46 -14.06
N SER A 126 8.11 -6.25 -14.16
CA SER A 126 6.86 -6.02 -13.42
C SER A 126 7.02 -6.09 -11.90
N GLY A 127 7.77 -7.05 -11.39
CA GLY A 127 7.94 -7.23 -9.93
C GLY A 127 8.57 -6.01 -9.27
N ARG A 128 9.68 -5.48 -9.83
CA ARG A 128 10.34 -4.28 -9.30
C ARG A 128 9.47 -3.03 -9.46
N ALA A 129 8.72 -2.94 -10.55
CA ALA A 129 7.81 -1.82 -10.80
C ALA A 129 6.65 -1.80 -9.80
N ILE A 130 6.05 -2.97 -9.48
CA ILE A 130 4.99 -3.09 -8.49
C ILE A 130 5.50 -2.68 -7.10
N ILE A 131 6.67 -3.15 -6.67
CA ILE A 131 7.24 -2.76 -5.36
C ILE A 131 7.53 -1.25 -5.30
N ALA A 132 8.04 -0.66 -6.39
CA ALA A 132 8.26 0.77 -6.44
C ALA A 132 6.95 1.58 -6.34
N LEU A 133 5.87 1.11 -6.99
CA LEU A 133 4.53 1.69 -6.85
C LEU A 133 3.99 1.51 -5.44
N THR A 134 4.09 0.30 -4.89
CA THR A 134 3.68 -0.01 -3.50
C THR A 134 4.34 0.93 -2.50
N ARG A 135 5.63 1.22 -2.66
CA ARG A 135 6.34 2.16 -1.77
C ARG A 135 5.82 3.59 -1.89
N LYS A 136 5.46 4.03 -3.09
CA LYS A 136 4.85 5.36 -3.29
C LYS A 136 3.45 5.44 -2.65
N ILE A 137 2.65 4.39 -2.81
CA ILE A 137 1.33 4.30 -2.17
C ILE A 137 1.46 4.29 -0.65
N ALA A 138 2.39 3.51 -0.09
CA ALA A 138 2.66 3.51 1.34
C ALA A 138 3.03 4.90 1.87
N ARG A 139 3.78 5.71 1.09
CA ARG A 139 4.08 7.08 1.47
C ARG A 139 2.85 7.99 1.44
N ILE A 140 1.98 7.81 0.45
CA ILE A 140 0.71 8.57 0.38
C ILE A 140 -0.15 8.23 1.59
N VAL A 141 -0.33 6.95 1.89
CA VAL A 141 -1.07 6.49 3.08
C VAL A 141 -0.49 7.07 4.37
N PHE A 142 0.83 7.02 4.53
CA PHE A 142 1.50 7.56 5.70
C PHE A 142 1.17 9.04 5.91
N VAL A 143 1.32 9.86 4.88
CA VAL A 143 1.02 11.31 4.94
C VAL A 143 -0.48 11.57 5.16
N MET A 144 -1.36 10.80 4.51
CA MET A 144 -2.82 10.94 4.70
C MET A 144 -3.23 10.69 6.16
N LEU A 145 -2.70 9.63 6.77
CA LEU A 145 -3.01 9.27 8.15
C LEU A 145 -2.38 10.23 9.15
N GLU A 146 -1.15 10.72 8.91
CA GLU A 146 -0.52 11.76 9.74
C GLU A 146 -1.31 13.07 9.73
N ASN A 147 -1.73 13.52 8.54
CA ASN A 147 -2.43 14.80 8.38
C ASN A 147 -3.95 14.69 8.61
N ARG A 148 -4.49 13.45 8.75
CA ARG A 148 -5.93 13.21 8.80
C ARG A 148 -6.70 13.74 7.57
N GLU A 149 -6.08 13.66 6.39
CA GLU A 149 -6.62 14.15 5.14
C GLU A 149 -7.02 13.01 4.20
N PRO A 150 -8.18 13.11 3.49
CA PRO A 150 -8.56 12.13 2.49
C PRO A 150 -7.63 12.17 1.28
N PHE A 151 -7.67 11.09 0.48
CA PHE A 151 -6.89 11.01 -0.75
C PHE A 151 -7.30 12.13 -1.74
N ASN A 152 -6.31 12.88 -2.21
CA ASN A 152 -6.50 13.93 -3.22
C ASN A 152 -5.96 13.46 -4.58
N PRO A 153 -6.83 13.10 -5.53
CA PRO A 153 -6.42 12.65 -6.87
C PRO A 153 -5.75 13.74 -7.70
N GLU A 154 -6.02 15.03 -7.46
CA GLU A 154 -5.44 16.14 -8.22
C GLU A 154 -3.92 16.21 -8.03
N LEU A 155 -3.41 15.84 -6.86
CA LEU A 155 -1.98 15.78 -6.59
C LEU A 155 -1.26 14.68 -7.36
N MET A 156 -2.02 13.74 -7.92
CA MET A 156 -1.49 12.61 -8.69
C MET A 156 -1.36 12.90 -10.18
N LEU A 157 -1.98 13.98 -10.68
CA LEU A 157 -1.97 14.30 -12.10
C LEU A 157 -0.56 14.66 -12.59
N SER A 158 -0.23 14.17 -13.78
CA SER A 158 0.97 14.60 -14.52
C SER A 158 0.78 16.05 -14.98
N LYS A 159 1.78 16.88 -14.73
CA LYS A 159 1.82 18.25 -15.27
C LYS A 159 2.29 18.20 -16.70
#